data_7336dc7536ce74197991a84af6814e52
#
_entry.id   7336dc7536ce74197991a84af6814e52
#
_cell.length_a   1.000
_cell.length_b   1.000
_cell.length_c   1.000
_cell.angle_alpha   90.00
_cell.angle_beta   90.00
_cell.angle_gamma   90.00
#
_symmetry.space_group_name_H-M   'P 1'
#
loop_
_entity.id
_entity.type
_entity.pdbx_description
1 polymer ?
#
loop_
_entity_poly.entity_id
_entity_poly.type
_entity_poly.pdbx_seq_one_letter_code
_entity_poly.pdbx_strand_id
1 'polypeptide(L)'
;MDWRPQYGAAHPSLVRMALDADDDWREPSIIGMWHVIFTAQTQNGEPVPVKGGAVIDNAVVVWHSDGTEIMNSARAAQDGTICLGVWTRTGKYSYYLNHIPWQGNVYDPTVPPDTIGKPQDGAQILEKITLSPDGNSYSGTFTLQAYDTSGNIYASFTGVISAKRITTSTAFTDLL
;
A
#
# COMPACT_ATOMS: atom_id res chain seq x y z
N MET A 1 32.12 23.18 -35.94
CA MET A 1 31.62 21.81 -35.65
C MET A 1 30.17 21.94 -35.25
N ASP A 2 29.27 21.58 -36.17
CA ASP A 2 27.82 21.75 -35.99
C ASP A 2 27.28 20.45 -35.44
N TRP A 3 26.95 20.44 -34.12
CA TRP A 3 26.41 19.27 -33.42
C TRP A 3 24.89 19.31 -33.52
N ARG A 4 24.31 18.58 -34.46
CA ARG A 4 22.85 18.34 -34.50
C ARG A 4 22.55 16.94 -33.96
N PRO A 5 21.71 16.79 -32.95
CA PRO A 5 21.27 15.46 -32.52
C PRO A 5 20.43 14.82 -33.62
N GLN A 6 20.89 13.69 -34.15
CA GLN A 6 20.07 12.85 -35.01
C GLN A 6 19.03 12.15 -34.16
N TYR A 7 17.80 12.63 -34.21
CA TYR A 7 16.67 11.85 -33.70
C TYR A 7 16.48 10.66 -34.64
N GLY A 8 16.96 9.49 -34.25
CA GLY A 8 16.68 8.24 -34.93
C GLY A 8 15.18 8.00 -35.00
N ALA A 9 14.71 7.43 -36.10
CA ALA A 9 13.32 7.02 -36.25
C ALA A 9 12.90 6.14 -35.04
N ALA A 10 11.75 6.47 -34.44
CA ALA A 10 11.25 5.73 -33.30
C ALA A 10 11.16 4.24 -33.63
N HIS A 11 11.72 3.39 -32.76
CA HIS A 11 11.74 1.95 -32.98
C HIS A 11 10.30 1.44 -33.04
N PRO A 12 9.91 0.60 -34.03
CA PRO A 12 8.52 0.15 -34.18
C PRO A 12 7.89 -0.48 -32.93
N SER A 13 8.71 -1.08 -32.06
CA SER A 13 8.29 -1.62 -30.76
C SER A 13 7.87 -0.53 -29.75
N LEU A 14 8.48 0.66 -29.79
CA LEU A 14 8.09 1.77 -28.90
C LEU A 14 6.76 2.40 -29.33
N VAL A 15 6.51 2.44 -30.66
CA VAL A 15 5.22 2.89 -31.19
C VAL A 15 4.11 1.91 -30.83
N ARG A 16 4.39 0.60 -30.83
CA ARG A 16 3.43 -0.43 -30.46
C ARG A 16 3.12 -0.39 -28.95
N MET A 17 4.13 -0.18 -28.09
CA MET A 17 3.92 0.02 -26.66
C MET A 17 3.09 1.28 -26.34
N ALA A 18 3.24 2.34 -27.12
CA ALA A 18 2.44 3.56 -26.98
C ALA A 18 0.97 3.36 -27.45
N LEU A 19 0.76 2.53 -28.49
CA LEU A 19 -0.59 2.22 -28.97
C LEU A 19 -1.31 1.20 -28.08
N ASP A 20 -0.57 0.27 -27.47
CA ASP A 20 -1.12 -0.67 -26.47
C ASP A 20 -1.42 0.05 -25.15
N ALA A 21 -0.76 1.17 -24.86
CA ALA A 21 -1.07 2.02 -23.71
C ALA A 21 -2.38 2.80 -23.87
N ASP A 22 -2.80 3.10 -25.10
CA ASP A 22 -4.06 3.84 -25.37
C ASP A 22 -5.33 2.98 -25.12
N ASP A 23 -5.25 1.66 -25.21
CA ASP A 23 -6.37 0.79 -24.86
C ASP A 23 -6.51 0.54 -23.35
N ASP A 24 -5.46 0.82 -22.55
CA ASP A 24 -5.46 0.64 -21.09
C ASP A 24 -6.22 1.76 -20.36
N TRP A 25 -6.49 2.91 -20.99
CA TRP A 25 -7.24 4.03 -20.42
C TRP A 25 -8.76 3.79 -20.31
N ARG A 26 -9.26 2.72 -20.90
CA ARG A 26 -10.68 2.37 -20.87
C ARG A 26 -11.06 1.42 -19.74
N GLU A 27 -10.09 0.74 -19.15
CA GLU A 27 -10.34 -0.14 -18.01
C GLU A 27 -10.02 0.57 -16.68
N PRO A 28 -10.87 0.41 -15.66
CA PRO A 28 -10.56 0.92 -14.33
C PRO A 28 -9.23 0.36 -13.82
N SER A 29 -8.36 1.25 -13.35
CA SER A 29 -7.03 0.92 -12.85
C SER A 29 -6.93 1.19 -11.36
N ILE A 30 -6.15 0.37 -10.64
CA ILE A 30 -5.82 0.61 -9.24
C ILE A 30 -4.91 1.83 -9.05
N ILE A 31 -4.16 2.24 -10.10
CA ILE A 31 -3.21 3.35 -10.06
C ILE A 31 -3.90 4.63 -9.60
N GLY A 32 -3.28 5.34 -8.66
CA GLY A 32 -3.77 6.57 -8.08
C GLY A 32 -3.75 6.59 -6.56
N MET A 33 -4.44 7.56 -5.97
CA MET A 33 -4.45 7.79 -4.53
C MET A 33 -5.77 7.31 -3.91
N TRP A 34 -5.67 6.72 -2.72
CA TRP A 34 -6.77 6.06 -2.04
C TRP A 34 -6.80 6.38 -0.56
N HIS A 35 -8.00 6.54 -0.02
CA HIS A 35 -8.26 6.49 1.41
C HIS A 35 -8.63 5.05 1.79
N VAL A 36 -7.91 4.46 2.73
CA VAL A 36 -7.97 3.03 3.04
C VAL A 36 -8.20 2.81 4.53
N ILE A 37 -9.15 1.96 4.85
CA ILE A 37 -9.45 1.52 6.22
C ILE A 37 -9.08 0.05 6.36
N PHE A 38 -8.25 -0.27 7.35
CA PHE A 38 -7.92 -1.63 7.76
C PHE A 38 -8.73 -2.02 8.99
N THR A 39 -9.52 -3.08 8.88
CA THR A 39 -10.34 -3.60 9.96
C THR A 39 -9.90 -5.02 10.32
N ALA A 40 -9.22 -5.17 11.45
CA ALA A 40 -8.80 -6.47 11.95
C ALA A 40 -10.01 -7.29 12.42
N GLN A 41 -10.06 -8.53 12.01
CA GLN A 41 -11.05 -9.53 12.46
C GLN A 41 -10.45 -10.50 13.46
N THR A 42 -9.16 -10.81 13.31
CA THR A 42 -8.43 -11.65 14.28
C THR A 42 -7.13 -11.00 14.72
N GLN A 43 -6.70 -11.35 15.92
CA GLN A 43 -5.38 -11.05 16.46
C GLN A 43 -4.79 -12.34 17.04
N ASN A 44 -3.60 -12.74 16.58
CA ASN A 44 -2.90 -13.97 16.99
C ASN A 44 -3.77 -15.24 16.87
N GLY A 45 -4.61 -15.28 15.82
CA GLY A 45 -5.53 -16.39 15.55
C GLY A 45 -6.87 -16.32 16.26
N GLU A 46 -7.04 -15.45 17.25
CA GLU A 46 -8.29 -15.28 18.01
C GLU A 46 -9.12 -14.11 17.46
N PRO A 47 -10.46 -14.21 17.48
CA PRO A 47 -11.32 -13.10 17.10
C PRO A 47 -11.06 -11.85 17.95
N VAL A 48 -11.02 -10.68 17.32
CA VAL A 48 -10.96 -9.42 18.08
C VAL A 48 -12.28 -9.20 18.87
N PRO A 49 -12.25 -8.61 20.08
CA PRO A 49 -13.42 -8.50 20.95
C PRO A 49 -14.43 -7.43 20.51
N VAL A 50 -14.32 -6.93 19.27
CA VAL A 50 -15.19 -5.89 18.71
C VAL A 50 -16.06 -6.51 17.61
N LYS A 51 -17.38 -6.43 17.76
CA LYS A 51 -18.33 -6.93 16.75
C LYS A 51 -18.11 -6.21 15.42
N GLY A 52 -17.84 -6.97 14.37
CA GLY A 52 -17.52 -6.44 13.04
C GLY A 52 -16.05 -6.15 12.79
N GLY A 53 -15.20 -6.34 13.80
CA GLY A 53 -13.77 -6.09 13.73
C GLY A 53 -13.33 -4.76 14.37
N ALA A 54 -12.04 -4.61 14.56
CA ALA A 54 -11.42 -3.40 15.10
C ALA A 54 -10.70 -2.63 13.99
N VAL A 55 -11.02 -1.36 13.79
CA VAL A 55 -10.24 -0.49 12.89
C VAL A 55 -8.85 -0.33 13.49
N ILE A 56 -7.84 -0.80 12.79
CA ILE A 56 -6.43 -0.75 13.23
C ILE A 56 -5.61 0.27 12.46
N ASP A 57 -6.10 0.73 11.30
CA ASP A 57 -5.46 1.79 10.54
C ASP A 57 -6.45 2.55 9.66
N ASN A 58 -6.14 3.83 9.47
CA ASN A 58 -6.78 4.76 8.55
C ASN A 58 -5.64 5.41 7.74
N ALA A 59 -5.54 5.11 6.45
CA ALA A 59 -4.35 5.41 5.69
C ALA A 59 -4.67 6.13 4.37
N VAL A 60 -3.67 6.84 3.87
CA VAL A 60 -3.63 7.27 2.46
C VAL A 60 -2.61 6.42 1.73
N VAL A 61 -3.03 5.83 0.63
CA VAL A 61 -2.21 4.91 -0.16
C VAL A 61 -2.09 5.41 -1.59
N VAL A 62 -0.90 5.34 -2.16
CA VAL A 62 -0.62 5.68 -3.56
C VAL A 62 -0.11 4.45 -4.30
N TRP A 63 -0.83 4.03 -5.33
CA TRP A 63 -0.44 2.95 -6.24
C TRP A 63 0.18 3.55 -7.51
N HIS A 64 1.42 3.18 -7.80
CA HIS A 64 2.18 3.70 -8.94
C HIS A 64 2.14 2.73 -10.12
N SER A 65 2.29 3.26 -11.35
CA SER A 65 2.24 2.48 -12.59
C SER A 65 3.43 1.54 -12.79
N ASP A 66 4.51 1.71 -12.04
CA ASP A 66 5.70 0.86 -12.06
C ASP A 66 5.61 -0.38 -11.18
N GLY A 67 4.44 -0.62 -10.54
CA GLY A 67 4.23 -1.75 -9.64
C GLY A 67 4.65 -1.48 -8.20
N THR A 68 5.00 -0.24 -7.85
CA THR A 68 5.29 0.16 -6.48
C THR A 68 4.07 0.78 -5.79
N GLU A 69 4.10 0.80 -4.46
CA GLU A 69 3.06 1.39 -3.62
C GLU A 69 3.69 2.09 -2.43
N ILE A 70 3.08 3.19 -1.99
CA ILE A 70 3.44 3.91 -0.77
C ILE A 70 2.16 4.12 0.05
N MET A 71 2.21 3.69 1.31
CA MET A 71 1.16 3.96 2.29
C MET A 71 1.67 4.94 3.34
N ASN A 72 0.85 5.94 3.64
CA ASN A 72 0.99 6.80 4.81
C ASN A 72 -0.14 6.48 5.78
N SER A 73 0.20 5.84 6.89
CA SER A 73 -0.71 5.47 7.97
C SER A 73 -1.01 6.67 8.87
N ALA A 74 -2.23 6.74 9.43
CA ALA A 74 -2.59 7.70 10.46
C ALA A 74 -2.08 7.31 11.86
N ARG A 75 -1.35 6.22 11.99
CA ARG A 75 -0.72 5.79 13.25
C ARG A 75 0.40 6.74 13.65
N ALA A 76 0.82 6.66 14.91
CA ALA A 76 1.97 7.42 15.39
C ALA A 76 3.25 7.06 14.60
N ALA A 77 4.13 8.03 14.37
CA ALA A 77 5.35 7.81 13.60
C ALA A 77 6.24 6.67 14.15
N GLN A 78 6.20 6.46 15.47
CA GLN A 78 6.90 5.38 16.16
C GLN A 78 6.38 3.99 15.80
N ASP A 79 5.13 3.89 15.35
CA ASP A 79 4.51 2.62 14.94
C ASP A 79 4.75 2.30 13.46
N GLY A 80 5.61 3.07 12.77
CA GLY A 80 5.84 2.93 11.33
C GLY A 80 4.69 3.51 10.50
N THR A 81 4.71 4.82 10.26
CA THR A 81 3.67 5.51 9.47
C THR A 81 3.83 5.35 7.97
N ILE A 82 5.00 4.91 7.51
CA ILE A 82 5.28 4.72 6.09
C ILE A 82 5.53 3.25 5.79
N CYS A 83 4.76 2.72 4.86
CA CYS A 83 4.99 1.41 4.27
C CYS A 83 5.39 1.57 2.80
N LEU A 84 6.27 0.71 2.33
CA LEU A 84 6.66 0.61 0.94
C LEU A 84 6.23 -0.74 0.41
N GLY A 85 5.55 -0.76 -0.72
CA GLY A 85 4.99 -1.96 -1.28
C GLY A 85 5.35 -2.22 -2.74
N VAL A 86 5.15 -3.46 -3.12
CA VAL A 86 5.18 -3.90 -4.51
C VAL A 86 3.90 -4.69 -4.80
N TRP A 87 3.32 -4.44 -5.97
CA TRP A 87 2.06 -5.03 -6.35
C TRP A 87 2.09 -5.65 -7.74
N THR A 88 1.15 -6.57 -7.97
CA THR A 88 0.92 -7.17 -9.28
C THR A 88 -0.58 -7.34 -9.51
N ARG A 89 -1.00 -7.22 -10.77
CA ARG A 89 -2.36 -7.53 -11.21
C ARG A 89 -2.49 -9.05 -11.34
N THR A 90 -3.50 -9.63 -10.68
CA THR A 90 -3.75 -11.08 -10.68
C THR A 90 -5.00 -11.48 -11.47
N GLY A 91 -5.80 -10.48 -11.88
CA GLY A 91 -7.01 -10.66 -12.69
C GLY A 91 -7.55 -9.33 -13.20
N LYS A 92 -8.69 -9.35 -13.90
CA LYS A 92 -9.25 -8.13 -14.52
C LYS A 92 -9.37 -6.97 -13.52
N TYR A 93 -9.84 -7.26 -12.32
CA TYR A 93 -10.01 -6.29 -11.22
C TYR A 93 -9.28 -6.71 -9.95
N SER A 94 -8.43 -7.72 -10.02
CA SER A 94 -7.80 -8.32 -8.85
C SER A 94 -6.32 -7.97 -8.80
N TYR A 95 -5.84 -7.66 -7.59
CA TYR A 95 -4.46 -7.27 -7.33
C TYR A 95 -3.94 -7.97 -6.08
N TYR A 96 -2.65 -8.17 -6.04
CA TYR A 96 -1.91 -8.65 -4.88
C TYR A 96 -0.85 -7.63 -4.53
N LEU A 97 -0.80 -7.24 -3.26
CA LEU A 97 0.16 -6.30 -2.71
C LEU A 97 0.94 -6.97 -1.58
N ASN A 98 2.23 -6.77 -1.57
CA ASN A 98 3.12 -7.05 -0.46
C ASN A 98 3.77 -5.75 -0.05
N HIS A 99 3.48 -5.25 1.16
CA HIS A 99 4.11 -4.06 1.67
C HIS A 99 4.73 -4.24 3.05
N ILE A 100 5.79 -3.49 3.30
CA ILE A 100 6.70 -3.66 4.42
C ILE A 100 6.87 -2.32 5.11
N PRO A 101 6.27 -2.13 6.30
CA PRO A 101 6.63 -1.05 7.20
C PRO A 101 7.87 -1.41 8.02
N TRP A 102 8.78 -0.45 8.15
CA TRP A 102 9.68 -0.45 9.28
C TRP A 102 8.92 0.12 10.47
N GLN A 103 8.90 -0.60 11.57
CA GLN A 103 8.33 -0.13 12.82
C GLN A 103 9.45 0.37 13.71
N GLY A 104 9.28 1.56 14.29
CA GLY A 104 10.14 2.01 15.37
C GLY A 104 9.97 1.06 16.56
N ASN A 105 11.05 0.80 17.27
CA ASN A 105 10.98 0.01 18.48
C ASN A 105 9.94 0.65 19.43
N VAL A 106 9.25 -0.21 20.16
CA VAL A 106 8.30 0.20 21.20
C VAL A 106 8.89 1.41 21.92
N TYR A 107 8.10 2.48 21.97
CA TYR A 107 8.46 3.71 22.63
C TYR A 107 9.08 3.42 24.01
N ASP A 108 10.39 3.36 24.06
CA ASP A 108 11.17 3.39 25.29
C ASP A 108 11.71 4.80 25.46
N PRO A 109 11.13 5.62 26.35
CA PRO A 109 11.57 7.00 26.55
C PRO A 109 13.00 7.07 27.11
N THR A 110 13.57 5.95 27.53
CA THR A 110 14.96 5.89 28.06
C THR A 110 15.98 5.65 26.94
N VAL A 111 15.52 5.25 25.72
CA VAL A 111 16.41 5.06 24.58
C VAL A 111 16.44 6.36 23.77
N PRO A 112 17.60 7.02 23.64
CA PRO A 112 17.73 8.22 22.84
C PRO A 112 17.26 7.96 21.40
N PRO A 113 16.54 8.91 20.75
CA PRO A 113 16.10 8.79 19.35
C PRO A 113 17.25 8.73 18.34
N ASP A 114 18.48 8.91 18.79
CA ASP A 114 19.72 8.91 18.01
C ASP A 114 20.46 7.57 18.02
N THR A 115 19.84 6.48 18.49
CA THR A 115 20.41 5.14 18.34
C THR A 115 20.34 4.72 16.88
N ILE A 116 21.06 5.46 16.04
CA ILE A 116 21.21 5.17 14.62
C ILE A 116 21.99 3.86 14.48
N GLY A 117 21.44 2.90 13.74
CA GLY A 117 22.23 1.77 13.24
C GLY A 117 21.79 0.38 13.68
N LYS A 118 20.74 0.23 14.45
CA LYS A 118 20.13 -1.10 14.64
C LYS A 118 18.83 -1.16 13.86
N PRO A 119 18.61 -2.21 13.02
CA PRO A 119 17.31 -2.49 12.44
C PRO A 119 16.29 -2.52 13.57
N GLN A 120 15.24 -1.78 13.40
CA GLN A 120 14.06 -1.82 14.27
C GLN A 120 13.18 -2.99 13.82
N ASP A 121 12.13 -3.25 14.58
CA ASP A 121 11.11 -4.21 14.24
C ASP A 121 10.45 -3.83 12.89
N GLY A 122 9.85 -4.78 12.25
CA GLY A 122 9.15 -4.57 10.98
C GLY A 122 7.92 -5.44 10.88
N ALA A 123 7.12 -5.19 9.86
CA ALA A 123 6.01 -6.06 9.55
C ALA A 123 5.98 -6.40 8.06
N GLN A 124 5.26 -7.45 7.74
CA GLN A 124 4.85 -7.78 6.38
C GLN A 124 3.32 -7.75 6.32
N ILE A 125 2.79 -7.03 5.36
CA ILE A 125 1.35 -6.97 5.13
C ILE A 125 1.09 -7.45 3.71
N LEU A 126 0.34 -8.54 3.59
CA LEU A 126 -0.05 -9.15 2.33
C LEU A 126 -1.53 -8.86 2.09
N GLU A 127 -1.86 -8.32 0.92
CA GLU A 127 -3.22 -7.93 0.58
C GLU A 127 -3.70 -8.61 -0.70
N LYS A 128 -4.96 -9.04 -0.68
CA LYS A 128 -5.70 -9.49 -1.87
C LYS A 128 -6.85 -8.53 -2.09
N ILE A 129 -6.81 -7.81 -3.20
CA ILE A 129 -7.67 -6.67 -3.45
C ILE A 129 -8.51 -6.90 -4.70
N THR A 130 -9.76 -6.43 -4.65
CA THR A 130 -10.67 -6.37 -5.79
C THR A 130 -11.13 -4.93 -5.99
N LEU A 131 -10.79 -4.35 -7.14
CA LEU A 131 -11.23 -3.04 -7.58
C LEU A 131 -12.68 -3.11 -8.06
N SER A 132 -13.48 -2.11 -7.74
CA SER A 132 -14.84 -1.97 -8.26
C SER A 132 -14.83 -1.72 -9.78
N PRO A 133 -15.88 -2.16 -10.51
CA PRO A 133 -15.94 -1.95 -11.96
C PRO A 133 -15.96 -0.48 -12.40
N ASP A 134 -16.35 0.43 -11.52
CA ASP A 134 -16.33 1.89 -11.77
C ASP A 134 -14.98 2.52 -11.42
N GLY A 135 -14.06 1.76 -10.82
CA GLY A 135 -12.74 2.22 -10.44
C GLY A 135 -12.71 3.19 -9.26
N ASN A 136 -13.80 3.38 -8.51
CA ASN A 136 -13.90 4.40 -7.46
C ASN A 136 -13.73 3.84 -6.05
N SER A 137 -13.77 2.52 -5.89
CA SER A 137 -13.53 1.85 -4.61
C SER A 137 -12.79 0.53 -4.82
N TYR A 138 -12.19 0.03 -3.76
CA TYR A 138 -11.75 -1.36 -3.71
C TYR A 138 -12.02 -1.95 -2.33
N SER A 139 -12.08 -3.27 -2.29
CA SER A 139 -12.15 -4.04 -1.06
C SER A 139 -11.20 -5.22 -1.13
N GLY A 140 -10.92 -5.81 0.02
CA GLY A 140 -10.01 -6.94 0.05
C GLY A 140 -9.82 -7.50 1.44
N THR A 141 -8.86 -8.40 1.54
CA THR A 141 -8.40 -8.98 2.80
C THR A 141 -6.92 -8.70 3.00
N PHE A 142 -6.49 -8.66 4.24
CA PHE A 142 -5.08 -8.55 4.58
C PHE A 142 -4.67 -9.60 5.61
N THR A 143 -3.37 -9.89 5.59
CA THR A 143 -2.65 -10.60 6.65
C THR A 143 -1.46 -9.75 7.04
N LEU A 144 -1.33 -9.41 8.32
CA LEU A 144 -0.21 -8.67 8.88
C LEU A 144 0.55 -9.59 9.85
N GLN A 145 1.86 -9.65 9.69
CA GLN A 145 2.78 -10.32 10.62
C GLN A 145 3.85 -9.32 11.06
N ALA A 146 3.93 -9.08 12.35
CA ALA A 146 4.95 -8.20 12.94
C ALA A 146 6.08 -9.06 13.52
N TYR A 147 7.32 -8.65 13.23
CA TYR A 147 8.54 -9.40 13.53
C TYR A 147 9.45 -8.61 14.46
N ASP A 148 10.03 -9.29 15.43
CA ASP A 148 11.14 -8.76 16.19
C ASP A 148 12.45 -8.76 15.39
N THR A 149 13.51 -8.17 15.94
CA THR A 149 14.84 -8.11 15.31
C THR A 149 15.52 -9.47 15.13
N SER A 150 14.98 -10.53 15.72
CA SER A 150 15.43 -11.92 15.56
C SER A 150 14.65 -12.68 14.50
N GLY A 151 13.61 -12.03 13.90
CA GLY A 151 12.74 -12.63 12.89
C GLY A 151 11.59 -13.47 13.48
N ASN A 152 11.33 -13.40 14.79
CA ASN A 152 10.19 -14.08 15.38
C ASN A 152 8.92 -13.23 15.21
N ILE A 153 7.80 -13.88 14.92
CA ILE A 153 6.50 -13.21 14.87
C ILE A 153 6.02 -13.00 16.31
N TYR A 154 5.82 -11.74 16.71
CA TYR A 154 5.27 -11.41 18.02
C TYR A 154 3.81 -10.96 17.98
N ALA A 155 3.31 -10.55 16.81
CA ALA A 155 1.91 -10.23 16.60
C ALA A 155 1.47 -10.57 15.17
N SER A 156 0.24 -11.02 15.02
CA SER A 156 -0.38 -11.24 13.72
C SER A 156 -1.84 -10.78 13.72
N PHE A 157 -2.26 -10.23 12.57
CA PHE A 157 -3.64 -9.80 12.35
C PHE A 157 -4.11 -10.30 11.00
N THR A 158 -5.40 -10.65 10.93
CA THR A 158 -6.10 -10.83 9.66
C THR A 158 -7.36 -9.99 9.65
N GLY A 159 -7.79 -9.57 8.48
CA GLY A 159 -8.98 -8.74 8.40
C GLY A 159 -9.34 -8.33 6.98
N VAL A 160 -10.14 -7.28 6.91
CA VAL A 160 -10.67 -6.75 5.66
C VAL A 160 -10.18 -5.32 5.43
N ILE A 161 -10.13 -4.96 4.15
CA ILE A 161 -9.77 -3.63 3.67
C ILE A 161 -10.96 -3.05 2.93
N SER A 162 -11.21 -1.77 3.13
CA SER A 162 -12.10 -0.98 2.30
C SER A 162 -11.42 0.33 1.89
N ALA A 163 -11.59 0.74 0.64
CA ALA A 163 -10.96 1.94 0.13
C ALA A 163 -11.86 2.75 -0.80
N LYS A 164 -11.65 4.06 -0.80
CA LYS A 164 -12.26 5.01 -1.71
C LYS A 164 -11.17 5.81 -2.43
N ARG A 165 -11.39 6.06 -3.72
CA ARG A 165 -10.46 6.85 -4.51
C ARG A 165 -10.45 8.30 -4.04
N ILE A 166 -9.26 8.85 -3.86
CA ILE A 166 -9.06 10.28 -3.62
C ILE A 166 -8.95 10.98 -4.98
N THR A 167 -9.69 12.07 -5.13
CA THR A 167 -9.72 12.91 -6.33
C THR A 167 -9.38 14.34 -5.98
N THR A 168 -9.23 15.21 -6.96
CA THR A 168 -9.01 16.64 -6.75
C THR A 168 -10.15 17.36 -6.04
N SER A 169 -11.33 16.74 -5.93
CA SER A 169 -12.50 17.25 -5.21
C SER A 169 -12.70 16.65 -3.82
N THR A 170 -11.87 15.70 -3.40
CA THR A 170 -11.98 15.07 -2.07
C THR A 170 -11.57 16.07 -0.99
N ALA A 171 -12.46 16.32 -0.04
CA ALA A 171 -12.17 17.14 1.12
C ALA A 171 -11.51 16.30 2.23
N PHE A 172 -10.69 16.91 3.08
CA PHE A 172 -10.06 16.19 4.20
C PHE A 172 -11.09 15.58 5.16
N THR A 173 -12.26 16.25 5.32
CA THR A 173 -13.37 15.73 6.13
C THR A 173 -13.97 14.42 5.62
N ASP A 174 -13.75 14.08 4.33
CA ASP A 174 -14.20 12.83 3.73
C ASP A 174 -13.31 11.64 4.15
N LEU A 175 -12.17 11.93 4.80
CA LEU A 175 -11.18 10.96 5.26
C LEU A 175 -11.28 10.70 6.78
N LEU A 176 -12.16 11.39 7.49
CA LEU A 176 -12.42 11.22 8.92
C LEU A 176 -13.59 10.24 9.15
#